data_a4ff5e186b53ec5ae89182f2a53332b8
#
_entry.id   a4ff5e186b53ec5ae89182f2a53332b8
#
_cell.length_a   1.000
_cell.length_b   1.000
_cell.length_c   1.000
_cell.angle_alpha   90.00
_cell.angle_beta   90.00
_cell.angle_gamma   90.00
#
_symmetry.space_group_name_H-M   'P 1'
#
loop_
_entity.id
_entity.type
_entity.pdbx_description
1 polymer ?
#
loop_
_entity_poly.entity_id
_entity_poly.type
_entity_poly.pdbx_seq_one_letter_code
_entity_poly.pdbx_strand_id
1 'polypeptide(L)'
;MNKMKNFKRRLSLSVPRPETIEESLTEFTEQFNQLHTQRNEDGRDEPGQLSPGVQYQQRQNQRRFSMEDLNKRLSLPMDIRLPQEFLQKLQLENPGLPKPLTRMSRRASLSDIGFGKLETYVKLDKLGEGTYATVFKGRSKLTENLVALKEIRLEHEEGAPCTAIREVSLLKDLKHANIVTLHDLIHTDRSLTLVFEYLDSDLKQYLDHCGNLMNMHNVKIFMFQLLRGLAYCHRRKILHRDLKPQNLLINERGELKLADFGLARAKSVPTKTYSNEVVTLWYRPPDVLLGSTEYSTPIDMWGVGCILYEMATGKPLFPGSTVKEELHLIFRLLGTPTEESWPGVTSISEFRAYNFPRYLPQPLLSHAPRLDTEGINLLTSLLLYESKSRMSAEAALSHPYFQSLGERVHQLDDTASIFSLKEIQLQKDPGYRGLAFQHPGRGKSRRQSIF
;
A
#
# COMPACT_ATOMS: atom_id res chain seq x y z
N MET A 1 -34.89 -35.39 -4.27
CA MET A 1 -35.08 -33.94 -4.44
C MET A 1 -35.14 -33.13 -3.13
N ASN A 2 -35.37 -33.74 -1.96
CA ASN A 2 -35.49 -32.97 -0.69
C ASN A 2 -34.18 -32.67 0.07
N LYS A 3 -33.05 -33.25 -0.30
CA LYS A 3 -31.75 -32.97 0.34
C LYS A 3 -31.06 -31.71 -0.18
N MET A 4 -31.36 -31.27 -1.41
CA MET A 4 -30.80 -30.05 -2.00
C MET A 4 -31.46 -28.75 -1.49
N LYS A 5 -32.76 -28.80 -1.10
CA LYS A 5 -33.46 -27.64 -0.55
C LYS A 5 -32.99 -27.25 0.87
N ASN A 6 -32.52 -28.23 1.66
CA ASN A 6 -32.01 -27.96 3.00
C ASN A 6 -30.57 -27.42 3.02
N PHE A 7 -29.79 -27.64 1.94
CA PHE A 7 -28.44 -27.08 1.82
C PHE A 7 -28.46 -25.56 1.51
N LYS A 8 -29.40 -25.13 0.66
CA LYS A 8 -29.60 -23.69 0.37
C LYS A 8 -30.09 -22.89 1.58
N ARG A 9 -30.84 -23.49 2.51
CA ARG A 9 -31.34 -22.81 3.72
C ARG A 9 -30.28 -22.63 4.83
N ARG A 10 -29.17 -23.40 4.83
CA ARG A 10 -28.09 -23.29 5.82
C ARG A 10 -26.98 -22.33 5.41
N LEU A 11 -26.94 -21.88 4.15
CA LEU A 11 -25.98 -20.89 3.64
C LEU A 11 -26.54 -19.46 3.56
N SER A 12 -27.82 -19.26 3.94
CA SER A 12 -28.49 -17.96 3.87
C SER A 12 -28.39 -17.13 5.17
N LEU A 13 -27.42 -17.41 6.02
CA LEU A 13 -27.15 -16.59 7.21
C LEU A 13 -25.94 -15.70 6.95
N SER A 14 -26.24 -14.42 6.71
CA SER A 14 -25.37 -13.23 6.66
C SER A 14 -24.73 -12.83 5.33
N VAL A 15 -25.51 -12.78 4.26
CA VAL A 15 -25.22 -11.81 3.19
C VAL A 15 -26.10 -10.58 3.46
N PRO A 16 -25.57 -9.38 3.68
CA PRO A 16 -26.37 -8.16 3.79
C PRO A 16 -27.21 -8.00 2.51
N ARG A 17 -28.44 -7.51 2.64
CA ARG A 17 -29.29 -7.21 1.48
C ARG A 17 -28.59 -6.16 0.60
N PRO A 18 -28.84 -6.12 -0.73
CA PRO A 18 -28.22 -5.14 -1.64
C PRO A 18 -28.36 -3.71 -1.17
N GLU A 19 -29.50 -3.32 -0.62
CA GLU A 19 -29.77 -2.00 -0.07
C GLU A 19 -28.82 -1.63 1.08
N THR A 20 -28.49 -2.57 1.97
CA THR A 20 -27.55 -2.34 3.08
C THR A 20 -26.11 -2.23 2.63
N ILE A 21 -25.73 -2.79 1.47
CA ILE A 21 -24.40 -2.67 0.88
C ILE A 21 -24.25 -1.29 0.22
N GLU A 22 -25.28 -0.84 -0.47
CA GLU A 22 -25.34 0.47 -1.12
C GLU A 22 -25.33 1.61 -0.10
N GLU A 23 -26.13 1.52 0.96
CA GLU A 23 -26.08 2.43 2.12
C GLU A 23 -24.70 2.40 2.78
N SER A 24 -24.08 1.23 2.95
CA SER A 24 -22.75 1.07 3.52
C SER A 24 -21.66 1.69 2.64
N LEU A 25 -21.73 1.54 1.32
CA LEU A 25 -20.79 2.18 0.39
C LEU A 25 -20.97 3.70 0.34
N THR A 26 -22.19 4.18 0.40
CA THR A 26 -22.49 5.61 0.47
C THR A 26 -21.99 6.19 1.80
N GLU A 27 -22.24 5.51 2.91
CA GLU A 27 -21.69 5.86 4.22
C GLU A 27 -20.15 5.81 4.24
N PHE A 28 -19.52 4.82 3.59
CA PHE A 28 -18.07 4.74 3.43
C PHE A 28 -17.51 5.87 2.59
N THR A 29 -18.14 6.21 1.48
CA THR A 29 -17.72 7.34 0.63
C THR A 29 -17.79 8.65 1.42
N GLU A 30 -18.85 8.81 2.21
CA GLU A 30 -19.04 9.96 3.08
C GLU A 30 -18.03 10.01 4.23
N GLN A 31 -17.73 8.90 4.90
CA GLN A 31 -16.73 8.81 5.96
C GLN A 31 -15.32 9.02 5.43
N PHE A 32 -15.00 8.49 4.25
CA PHE A 32 -13.72 8.70 3.59
C PHE A 32 -13.45 10.18 3.32
N ASN A 33 -14.43 10.88 2.78
CA ASN A 33 -14.34 12.33 2.53
C ASN A 33 -14.22 13.16 3.83
N GLN A 34 -14.70 12.62 4.97
CA GLN A 34 -14.55 13.26 6.29
C GLN A 34 -13.16 13.12 6.89
N LEU A 35 -12.51 11.96 6.74
CA LEU A 35 -11.19 11.67 7.32
C LEU A 35 -10.07 12.48 6.65
N HIS A 36 -10.21 12.83 5.38
CA HIS A 36 -9.31 13.78 4.72
C HIS A 36 -9.38 15.19 5.33
N THR A 37 -10.47 15.52 6.00
CA THR A 37 -10.70 16.83 6.61
C THR A 37 -10.16 16.92 8.05
N GLN A 38 -10.09 15.80 8.79
CA GLN A 38 -9.64 15.79 10.20
C GLN A 38 -8.11 15.93 10.40
N ARG A 39 -7.32 15.78 9.34
CA ARG A 39 -5.84 15.71 9.41
C ARG A 39 -5.14 17.02 9.83
N ASN A 40 -5.85 18.16 9.86
CA ASN A 40 -5.28 19.47 10.17
C ASN A 40 -5.63 20.01 11.56
N GLU A 41 -6.29 19.24 12.43
CA GLU A 41 -6.76 19.74 13.73
C GLU A 41 -5.86 19.33 14.92
N ASP A 42 -4.95 18.38 14.78
CA ASP A 42 -4.10 17.85 15.89
C ASP A 42 -2.84 18.67 16.20
N GLY A 43 -2.75 19.88 15.72
CA GLY A 43 -1.63 20.78 15.97
C GLY A 43 -2.05 22.12 16.58
N ARG A 44 -2.68 22.16 17.73
CA ARG A 44 -2.92 23.40 18.46
C ARG A 44 -2.61 23.28 19.94
N ASP A 45 -1.65 24.10 20.34
CA ASP A 45 -1.27 24.41 21.71
C ASP A 45 -2.41 25.07 22.52
N GLU A 46 -2.35 24.87 23.83
CA GLU A 46 -3.30 25.36 24.82
C GLU A 46 -3.45 26.90 24.89
N PRO A 47 -4.57 27.41 25.32
CA PRO A 47 -4.83 28.86 25.37
C PRO A 47 -4.26 29.52 26.63
N GLY A 48 -3.34 30.44 26.43
CA GLY A 48 -2.83 31.38 27.43
C GLY A 48 -3.88 32.46 27.78
N GLN A 49 -3.90 32.82 29.03
CA GLN A 49 -4.84 33.72 29.77
C GLN A 49 -5.02 35.11 29.14
N LEU A 50 -6.24 35.59 29.23
CA LEU A 50 -6.71 36.92 28.89
C LEU A 50 -6.18 38.00 29.85
N SER A 51 -5.80 39.13 29.31
CA SER A 51 -5.76 40.43 29.99
C SER A 51 -6.50 41.49 29.18
N PRO A 52 -7.15 42.50 29.79
CA PRO A 52 -8.20 43.29 29.19
C PRO A 52 -7.75 44.64 28.62
N GLY A 53 -8.42 45.03 27.55
CA GLY A 53 -8.70 46.42 27.24
C GLY A 53 -7.77 47.13 26.26
N VAL A 54 -8.15 47.14 24.97
CA VAL A 54 -7.95 48.31 24.09
C VAL A 54 -9.08 48.33 23.06
N GLN A 55 -9.87 49.39 23.05
CA GLN A 55 -10.84 49.71 22.02
C GLN A 55 -10.11 50.01 20.71
N TYR A 56 -10.39 49.24 19.66
CA TYR A 56 -9.97 49.56 18.30
C TYR A 56 -11.17 49.92 17.43
N GLN A 57 -11.12 51.11 16.88
CA GLN A 57 -12.01 51.65 15.88
C GLN A 57 -12.09 50.72 14.66
N GLN A 58 -13.31 50.42 14.21
CA GLN A 58 -13.62 49.75 12.96
C GLN A 58 -13.11 50.57 11.76
N ARG A 59 -11.98 50.16 11.19
CA ARG A 59 -11.69 50.44 9.80
C ARG A 59 -12.09 49.22 8.97
N GLN A 60 -13.15 49.35 8.15
CA GLN A 60 -13.60 48.41 7.16
C GLN A 60 -12.50 48.29 6.07
N ASN A 61 -11.55 47.43 6.26
CA ASN A 61 -10.69 46.92 5.18
C ASN A 61 -11.36 45.65 4.65
N GLN A 62 -11.96 45.72 3.47
CA GLN A 62 -12.32 44.56 2.67
C GLN A 62 -11.06 43.75 2.35
N ARG A 63 -10.64 42.85 3.25
CA ARG A 63 -9.61 41.84 2.96
C ARG A 63 -10.21 40.89 1.93
N ARG A 64 -9.73 40.94 0.70
CA ARG A 64 -9.92 39.83 -0.27
C ARG A 64 -9.34 38.58 0.37
N PHE A 65 -10.19 37.57 0.59
CA PHE A 65 -9.74 36.25 1.07
C PHE A 65 -8.72 35.68 0.09
N SER A 66 -7.58 35.23 0.61
CA SER A 66 -6.60 34.53 -0.19
C SER A 66 -7.08 33.09 -0.46
N MET A 67 -6.64 32.47 -1.54
CA MET A 67 -6.86 31.06 -1.83
C MET A 67 -6.34 30.18 -0.68
N GLU A 68 -5.29 30.61 -0.01
CA GLU A 68 -4.71 29.94 1.14
C GLU A 68 -5.64 29.91 2.35
N ASP A 69 -6.34 31.01 2.62
CA ASP A 69 -7.35 31.06 3.69
C ASP A 69 -8.55 30.16 3.40
N LEU A 70 -8.95 30.06 2.12
CA LEU A 70 -10.03 29.16 1.68
C LEU A 70 -9.63 27.69 1.81
N ASN A 71 -8.42 27.33 1.40
CA ASN A 71 -7.93 25.95 1.51
C ASN A 71 -7.81 25.53 2.98
N LYS A 72 -7.28 26.38 3.86
CA LYS A 72 -7.24 26.15 5.31
C LYS A 72 -8.64 25.97 5.91
N ARG A 73 -9.61 26.80 5.50
CA ARG A 73 -10.98 26.74 5.98
C ARG A 73 -11.72 25.46 5.56
N LEU A 74 -11.46 24.97 4.36
CA LEU A 74 -12.05 23.75 3.82
C LEU A 74 -11.22 22.51 4.18
N SER A 75 -10.08 22.67 4.86
CA SER A 75 -9.08 21.63 5.14
C SER A 75 -8.63 20.88 3.87
N LEU A 76 -8.46 21.63 2.79
CA LEU A 76 -8.02 21.10 1.49
C LEU A 76 -6.50 21.18 1.37
N PRO A 77 -5.87 20.29 0.57
CA PRO A 77 -4.48 20.42 0.18
C PRO A 77 -4.19 21.79 -0.46
N MET A 78 -2.99 22.34 -0.23
CA MET A 78 -2.61 23.67 -0.67
C MET A 78 -2.51 23.82 -2.20
N ASP A 79 -2.37 22.71 -2.92
CA ASP A 79 -2.22 22.60 -4.36
C ASP A 79 -3.54 22.42 -5.12
N ILE A 80 -4.67 22.37 -4.43
CA ILE A 80 -5.98 22.25 -5.07
C ILE A 80 -6.37 23.52 -5.83
N ARG A 81 -6.75 23.36 -7.11
CA ARG A 81 -7.35 24.39 -7.94
C ARG A 81 -8.87 24.31 -7.83
N LEU A 82 -9.46 25.24 -7.10
CA LEU A 82 -10.91 25.32 -6.94
C LEU A 82 -11.57 25.75 -8.25
N PRO A 83 -12.67 25.09 -8.68
CA PRO A 83 -13.43 25.49 -9.86
C PRO A 83 -13.94 26.94 -9.76
N GLN A 84 -13.95 27.68 -10.87
CA GLN A 84 -14.39 29.08 -10.91
C GLN A 84 -15.82 29.26 -10.45
N GLU A 85 -16.71 28.34 -10.80
CA GLU A 85 -18.11 28.34 -10.38
C GLU A 85 -18.28 28.23 -8.86
N PHE A 86 -17.45 27.39 -8.22
CA PHE A 86 -17.41 27.25 -6.76
C PHE A 86 -16.90 28.52 -6.08
N LEU A 87 -15.87 29.18 -6.64
CA LEU A 87 -15.36 30.45 -6.13
C LEU A 87 -16.40 31.57 -6.24
N GLN A 88 -17.16 31.63 -7.33
CA GLN A 88 -18.25 32.60 -7.51
C GLN A 88 -19.38 32.35 -6.49
N LYS A 89 -19.77 31.09 -6.26
CA LYS A 89 -20.79 30.73 -5.26
C LYS A 89 -20.38 31.10 -3.85
N LEU A 90 -19.12 30.88 -3.48
CA LEU A 90 -18.55 31.27 -2.17
C LEU A 90 -18.56 32.80 -1.96
N GLN A 91 -18.37 33.59 -3.04
CA GLN A 91 -18.39 35.05 -2.97
C GLN A 91 -19.82 35.60 -2.79
N LEU A 92 -20.82 34.90 -3.36
CA LEU A 92 -22.23 35.30 -3.28
C LEU A 92 -22.90 34.93 -1.94
N GLU A 93 -22.49 33.83 -1.31
CA GLU A 93 -23.16 33.31 -0.09
C GLU A 93 -22.63 33.90 1.22
N ASN A 94 -21.48 34.58 1.25
CA ASN A 94 -20.90 35.08 2.53
C ASN A 94 -20.16 36.43 2.40
N PRO A 95 -20.89 37.55 2.56
CA PRO A 95 -20.27 38.86 2.72
C PRO A 95 -19.73 39.15 4.14
N GLY A 96 -19.87 38.24 5.10
CA GLY A 96 -19.52 38.46 6.51
C GLY A 96 -18.52 37.44 7.07
N LEU A 97 -17.88 37.79 8.18
CA LEU A 97 -16.85 37.04 8.90
C LEU A 97 -17.09 35.50 8.96
N PRO A 98 -16.11 34.66 8.67
CA PRO A 98 -16.27 33.23 8.51
C PRO A 98 -16.47 32.53 9.86
N LYS A 99 -17.67 32.00 10.11
CA LYS A 99 -17.86 30.95 11.11
C LYS A 99 -17.31 29.61 10.58
N PRO A 100 -16.76 28.71 11.43
CA PRO A 100 -16.35 27.39 11.02
C PRO A 100 -17.52 26.66 10.32
N LEU A 101 -17.25 25.99 9.21
CA LEU A 101 -18.27 25.23 8.49
C LEU A 101 -18.75 24.05 9.34
N THR A 102 -20.06 23.82 9.38
CA THR A 102 -20.64 22.63 10.00
C THR A 102 -20.23 21.38 9.21
N ARG A 103 -20.33 20.20 9.83
CA ARG A 103 -20.01 18.91 9.18
C ARG A 103 -20.81 18.69 7.89
N MET A 104 -22.09 19.05 7.87
CA MET A 104 -22.94 18.96 6.66
C MET A 104 -22.55 19.98 5.60
N SER A 105 -22.21 21.21 5.96
CA SER A 105 -21.77 22.23 5.01
C SER A 105 -20.43 21.88 4.36
N ARG A 106 -19.52 21.21 5.09
CA ARG A 106 -18.24 20.70 4.52
C ARG A 106 -18.49 19.60 3.49
N ARG A 107 -19.42 18.67 3.73
CA ARG A 107 -19.78 17.60 2.80
C ARG A 107 -20.31 18.16 1.48
N ALA A 108 -21.29 19.03 1.55
CA ALA A 108 -21.82 19.70 0.35
C ALA A 108 -20.71 20.42 -0.44
N SER A 109 -19.83 21.13 0.28
CA SER A 109 -18.70 21.85 -0.35
C SER A 109 -17.71 20.93 -1.06
N LEU A 110 -17.37 19.76 -0.50
CA LEU A 110 -16.45 18.80 -1.16
C LEU A 110 -17.05 18.23 -2.45
N SER A 111 -18.33 17.85 -2.41
CA SER A 111 -19.05 17.39 -3.62
C SER A 111 -19.19 18.50 -4.67
N ASP A 112 -19.41 19.75 -4.26
CA ASP A 112 -19.47 20.92 -5.16
C ASP A 112 -18.10 21.23 -5.78
N ILE A 113 -17.00 20.95 -5.08
CA ILE A 113 -15.62 21.07 -5.61
C ILE A 113 -15.37 19.99 -6.66
N GLY A 114 -16.02 18.81 -6.56
CA GLY A 114 -15.89 17.72 -7.53
C GLY A 114 -15.34 16.41 -6.95
N PHE A 115 -15.09 16.32 -5.62
CA PHE A 115 -14.75 15.04 -5.00
C PHE A 115 -15.90 14.04 -5.11
N GLY A 116 -15.56 12.76 -5.35
CA GLY A 116 -16.54 11.70 -5.58
C GLY A 116 -17.18 11.72 -6.98
N LYS A 117 -16.71 12.57 -7.90
CA LYS A 117 -17.25 12.69 -9.27
C LYS A 117 -16.24 12.21 -10.32
N LEU A 118 -16.68 11.32 -11.22
CA LEU A 118 -15.81 10.78 -12.28
C LEU A 118 -15.34 11.86 -13.26
N GLU A 119 -16.15 12.88 -13.52
CA GLU A 119 -15.83 14.01 -14.40
C GLU A 119 -14.64 14.85 -13.93
N THR A 120 -14.28 14.74 -12.65
CA THR A 120 -13.10 15.41 -12.06
C THR A 120 -11.79 14.79 -12.51
N TYR A 121 -11.84 13.59 -13.06
CA TYR A 121 -10.68 12.85 -13.51
C TYR A 121 -10.70 12.61 -15.00
N VAL A 122 -9.56 12.81 -15.66
CA VAL A 122 -9.36 12.47 -17.08
C VAL A 122 -8.68 11.12 -17.14
N LYS A 123 -9.32 10.12 -17.74
CA LYS A 123 -8.68 8.84 -18.06
C LYS A 123 -7.67 9.04 -19.18
N LEU A 124 -6.47 8.50 -19.01
CA LEU A 124 -5.41 8.45 -20.01
C LEU A 124 -5.20 7.00 -20.46
N ASP A 125 -4.00 6.47 -20.32
CA ASP A 125 -3.63 5.14 -20.78
C ASP A 125 -4.15 4.04 -19.86
N LYS A 126 -4.47 2.87 -20.42
CA LYS A 126 -4.76 1.66 -19.65
C LYS A 126 -3.45 1.07 -19.14
N LEU A 127 -3.33 0.90 -17.82
CA LEU A 127 -2.16 0.34 -17.16
C LEU A 127 -2.23 -1.18 -17.02
N GLY A 128 -3.42 -1.71 -16.77
CA GLY A 128 -3.62 -3.14 -16.58
C GLY A 128 -5.08 -3.55 -16.51
N GLU A 129 -5.33 -4.84 -16.65
CA GLU A 129 -6.66 -5.43 -16.52
C GLU A 129 -6.54 -6.73 -15.73
N GLY A 130 -7.34 -6.84 -14.67
CA GLY A 130 -7.52 -8.06 -13.89
C GLY A 130 -8.93 -8.63 -14.09
N THR A 131 -9.23 -9.73 -13.42
CA THR A 131 -10.52 -10.44 -13.54
C THR A 131 -11.72 -9.55 -13.22
N TYR A 132 -11.60 -8.65 -12.22
CA TYR A 132 -12.72 -7.84 -11.72
C TYR A 132 -12.51 -6.34 -11.84
N ALA A 133 -11.30 -5.90 -12.24
CA ALA A 133 -10.94 -4.50 -12.27
C ALA A 133 -10.05 -4.14 -13.45
N THR A 134 -10.19 -2.92 -13.95
CA THR A 134 -9.29 -2.32 -14.94
C THR A 134 -8.64 -1.09 -14.31
N VAL A 135 -7.32 -0.95 -14.47
CA VAL A 135 -6.55 0.17 -13.94
C VAL A 135 -6.15 1.09 -15.09
N PHE A 136 -6.42 2.39 -14.93
CA PHE A 136 -6.05 3.43 -15.88
C PHE A 136 -5.11 4.44 -15.22
N LYS A 137 -4.16 4.94 -15.99
CA LYS A 137 -3.51 6.21 -15.69
C LYS A 137 -4.52 7.33 -15.89
N GLY A 138 -4.55 8.30 -15.01
CA GLY A 138 -5.46 9.43 -15.11
C GLY A 138 -4.81 10.70 -14.59
N ARG A 139 -5.54 11.81 -14.73
CA ARG A 139 -5.15 13.11 -14.20
C ARG A 139 -6.33 13.73 -13.46
N SER A 140 -6.10 14.22 -12.26
CA SER A 140 -7.07 15.02 -11.52
C SER A 140 -7.14 16.42 -12.10
N LYS A 141 -8.35 16.90 -12.43
CA LYS A 141 -8.58 18.29 -12.84
C LYS A 141 -8.46 19.29 -11.68
N LEU A 142 -8.56 18.81 -10.43
CA LEU A 142 -8.45 19.65 -9.22
C LEU A 142 -7.01 19.95 -8.84
N THR A 143 -6.11 18.96 -8.97
CA THR A 143 -4.71 19.09 -8.56
C THR A 143 -3.73 19.08 -9.71
N GLU A 144 -4.18 18.76 -10.93
CA GLU A 144 -3.36 18.47 -12.12
C GLU A 144 -2.40 17.27 -11.94
N ASN A 145 -2.44 16.60 -10.77
CA ASN A 145 -1.59 15.46 -10.49
C ASN A 145 -2.03 14.21 -11.23
N LEU A 146 -1.06 13.36 -11.55
CA LEU A 146 -1.33 12.03 -12.07
C LEU A 146 -1.94 11.15 -10.97
N VAL A 147 -2.89 10.31 -11.35
CA VAL A 147 -3.58 9.35 -10.47
C VAL A 147 -3.69 7.99 -11.16
N ALA A 148 -3.85 6.94 -10.37
CA ALA A 148 -4.23 5.62 -10.87
C ALA A 148 -5.71 5.39 -10.55
N LEU A 149 -6.51 5.12 -11.57
CA LEU A 149 -7.95 4.89 -11.49
C LEU A 149 -8.22 3.38 -11.59
N LYS A 150 -8.50 2.72 -10.46
CA LYS A 150 -8.87 1.30 -10.41
C LYS A 150 -10.39 1.19 -10.50
N GLU A 151 -10.89 0.89 -11.69
CA GLU A 151 -12.32 0.76 -12.00
C GLU A 151 -12.76 -0.68 -11.83
N ILE A 152 -13.65 -0.92 -10.88
CA ILE A 152 -14.23 -2.22 -10.54
C ILE A 152 -15.65 -2.23 -11.08
N ARG A 153 -15.97 -3.23 -11.91
CA ARG A 153 -17.32 -3.40 -12.46
C ARG A 153 -18.25 -3.94 -11.37
N LEU A 154 -19.44 -3.36 -11.27
CA LEU A 154 -20.50 -3.84 -10.40
C LEU A 154 -21.44 -4.72 -11.23
N GLU A 155 -21.71 -5.94 -10.74
CA GLU A 155 -22.75 -6.78 -11.31
C GLU A 155 -24.09 -6.38 -10.68
N HIS A 156 -25.11 -6.19 -11.52
CA HIS A 156 -26.41 -5.63 -11.12
C HIS A 156 -27.11 -6.35 -9.97
N GLU A 157 -26.81 -7.64 -9.73
CA GLU A 157 -27.45 -8.45 -8.69
C GLU A 157 -26.59 -8.64 -7.43
N GLU A 158 -25.26 -8.45 -7.50
CA GLU A 158 -24.33 -8.78 -6.41
C GLU A 158 -23.68 -7.56 -5.75
N GLY A 159 -23.79 -6.37 -6.36
CA GLY A 159 -23.15 -5.15 -5.87
C GLY A 159 -21.62 -5.17 -5.97
N ALA A 160 -20.93 -4.37 -5.17
CA ALA A 160 -19.47 -4.30 -5.19
C ALA A 160 -18.83 -5.58 -4.62
N PRO A 161 -17.76 -6.11 -5.26
CA PRO A 161 -17.04 -7.27 -4.74
C PRO A 161 -16.57 -7.04 -3.31
N CYS A 162 -16.71 -8.06 -2.44
CA CYS A 162 -16.31 -7.95 -1.03
C CYS A 162 -14.80 -7.62 -0.86
N THR A 163 -13.98 -7.97 -1.84
CA THR A 163 -12.55 -7.61 -1.90
C THR A 163 -12.35 -6.11 -2.06
N ALA A 164 -13.15 -5.45 -2.91
CA ALA A 164 -13.08 -4.00 -3.12
C ALA A 164 -13.52 -3.23 -1.87
N ILE A 165 -14.63 -3.62 -1.26
CA ILE A 165 -15.11 -3.01 -0.01
C ILE A 165 -14.06 -3.14 1.10
N ARG A 166 -13.41 -4.29 1.19
CA ARG A 166 -12.34 -4.54 2.16
C ARG A 166 -11.12 -3.66 1.89
N GLU A 167 -10.67 -3.57 0.63
CA GLU A 167 -9.56 -2.72 0.23
C GLU A 167 -9.80 -1.26 0.64
N VAL A 168 -10.97 -0.72 0.33
CA VAL A 168 -11.38 0.63 0.73
C VAL A 168 -11.38 0.80 2.25
N SER A 169 -12.01 -0.13 2.97
CA SER A 169 -12.10 -0.08 4.43
C SER A 169 -10.74 -0.04 5.12
N LEU A 170 -9.76 -0.77 4.58
CA LEU A 170 -8.40 -0.80 5.13
C LEU A 170 -7.62 0.47 4.75
N LEU A 171 -7.63 0.84 3.47
CA LEU A 171 -6.80 1.93 2.95
C LEU A 171 -7.20 3.30 3.46
N LYS A 172 -8.48 3.54 3.78
CA LYS A 172 -8.94 4.82 4.33
C LYS A 172 -8.23 5.20 5.64
N ASP A 173 -7.86 4.19 6.45
CA ASP A 173 -7.25 4.37 7.76
C ASP A 173 -5.72 4.22 7.74
N LEU A 174 -5.15 3.73 6.62
CA LEU A 174 -3.71 3.54 6.47
C LEU A 174 -3.05 4.79 5.88
N LYS A 175 -2.35 5.54 6.72
CA LYS A 175 -1.61 6.76 6.35
C LYS A 175 -0.13 6.56 6.66
N HIS A 176 0.64 6.20 5.63
CA HIS A 176 2.05 5.90 5.75
C HIS A 176 2.79 6.19 4.44
N ALA A 177 4.04 6.67 4.53
CA ALA A 177 4.84 7.01 3.34
C ALA A 177 5.08 5.81 2.40
N ASN A 178 5.08 4.58 2.93
CA ASN A 178 5.33 3.35 2.17
C ASN A 178 4.06 2.50 1.95
N ILE A 179 2.89 3.13 1.98
CA ILE A 179 1.61 2.52 1.60
C ILE A 179 0.94 3.43 0.57
N VAL A 180 0.42 2.85 -0.51
CA VAL A 180 -0.28 3.60 -1.56
C VAL A 180 -1.44 4.41 -0.97
N THR A 181 -1.52 5.69 -1.34
CA THR A 181 -2.55 6.59 -0.82
C THR A 181 -3.81 6.49 -1.66
N LEU A 182 -4.95 6.23 -1.01
CA LEU A 182 -6.27 6.36 -1.62
C LEU A 182 -6.73 7.82 -1.49
N HIS A 183 -6.92 8.49 -2.62
CA HIS A 183 -7.29 9.91 -2.71
C HIS A 183 -8.78 10.14 -2.76
N ASP A 184 -9.50 9.30 -3.50
CA ASP A 184 -10.95 9.46 -3.70
C ASP A 184 -11.61 8.11 -3.99
N LEU A 185 -12.93 8.08 -3.80
CA LEU A 185 -13.78 6.94 -4.07
C LEU A 185 -15.02 7.43 -4.85
N ILE A 186 -15.21 6.89 -6.05
CA ILE A 186 -16.30 7.27 -6.93
C ILE A 186 -17.21 6.06 -7.14
N HIS A 187 -18.43 6.15 -6.67
CA HIS A 187 -19.46 5.16 -6.84
C HIS A 187 -20.46 5.60 -7.91
N THR A 188 -20.72 4.74 -8.87
CA THR A 188 -21.75 4.90 -9.91
C THR A 188 -22.59 3.62 -9.95
N ASP A 189 -23.74 3.67 -10.59
CA ASP A 189 -24.63 2.49 -10.73
C ASP A 189 -23.96 1.26 -11.37
N ARG A 190 -22.86 1.47 -12.11
CA ARG A 190 -22.19 0.42 -12.89
C ARG A 190 -20.76 0.11 -12.45
N SER A 191 -20.15 0.97 -11.66
CA SER A 191 -18.75 0.83 -11.28
C SER A 191 -18.41 1.50 -9.96
N LEU A 192 -17.42 0.95 -9.28
CA LEU A 192 -16.73 1.56 -8.16
C LEU A 192 -15.31 1.91 -8.62
N THR A 193 -14.95 3.19 -8.63
CA THR A 193 -13.62 3.64 -9.02
C THR A 193 -12.84 4.12 -7.81
N LEU A 194 -11.72 3.46 -7.53
CA LEU A 194 -10.76 3.86 -6.50
C LEU A 194 -9.70 4.75 -7.16
N VAL A 195 -9.50 5.94 -6.60
CA VAL A 195 -8.51 6.90 -7.09
C VAL A 195 -7.29 6.86 -6.19
N PHE A 196 -6.19 6.33 -6.70
CA PHE A 196 -4.92 6.22 -5.98
C PHE A 196 -3.90 7.26 -6.47
N GLU A 197 -2.90 7.53 -5.64
CA GLU A 197 -1.68 8.17 -6.13
C GLU A 197 -1.07 7.33 -7.27
N TYR A 198 -0.49 8.01 -8.26
CA TYR A 198 0.17 7.34 -9.37
C TYR A 198 1.64 7.08 -9.03
N LEU A 199 2.08 5.85 -9.29
CA LEU A 199 3.49 5.46 -9.23
C LEU A 199 3.89 4.89 -10.60
N ASP A 200 5.14 5.15 -11.00
CA ASP A 200 5.60 4.98 -12.39
C ASP A 200 5.82 3.53 -12.79
N SER A 201 6.23 2.68 -11.84
CA SER A 201 6.48 1.26 -12.08
C SER A 201 6.23 0.42 -10.83
N ASP A 202 6.29 -0.89 -10.97
CA ASP A 202 6.38 -1.84 -9.87
C ASP A 202 7.81 -2.41 -9.75
N LEU A 203 8.09 -3.11 -8.64
CA LEU A 203 9.42 -3.68 -8.39
C LEU A 203 9.81 -4.73 -9.44
N LYS A 204 8.85 -5.46 -10.03
CA LYS A 204 9.15 -6.43 -11.09
C LYS A 204 9.66 -5.73 -12.35
N GLN A 205 8.95 -4.68 -12.77
CA GLN A 205 9.37 -3.82 -13.89
C GLN A 205 10.71 -3.15 -13.60
N TYR A 206 10.92 -2.67 -12.37
CA TYR A 206 12.20 -2.09 -11.96
C TYR A 206 13.35 -3.09 -12.09
N LEU A 207 13.18 -4.34 -11.60
CA LEU A 207 14.16 -5.41 -11.74
C LEU A 207 14.46 -5.72 -13.20
N ASP A 208 13.45 -5.82 -14.05
CA ASP A 208 13.62 -6.08 -15.49
C ASP A 208 14.39 -4.94 -16.17
N HIS A 209 14.13 -3.67 -15.81
CA HIS A 209 14.88 -2.50 -16.32
C HIS A 209 16.34 -2.49 -15.85
N CYS A 210 16.63 -2.96 -14.64
CA CYS A 210 17.98 -3.13 -14.12
C CYS A 210 18.72 -4.31 -14.77
N GLY A 211 18.10 -5.05 -15.71
CA GLY A 211 18.67 -6.29 -16.27
C GLY A 211 18.88 -7.35 -15.20
N ASN A 212 18.03 -7.39 -14.19
CA ASN A 212 18.09 -8.26 -13.01
C ASN A 212 19.39 -8.12 -12.20
N LEU A 213 20.03 -6.95 -12.25
CA LEU A 213 21.25 -6.65 -11.52
C LEU A 213 21.14 -5.34 -10.75
N MET A 214 20.39 -5.38 -9.64
CA MET A 214 20.15 -4.25 -8.77
C MET A 214 21.39 -3.90 -7.92
N ASN A 215 21.64 -2.64 -7.65
CA ASN A 215 22.69 -2.21 -6.72
C ASN A 215 22.32 -2.63 -5.30
N MET A 216 23.25 -3.22 -4.54
CA MET A 216 22.96 -3.73 -3.17
C MET A 216 22.60 -2.63 -2.18
N HIS A 217 23.09 -1.40 -2.38
CA HIS A 217 22.63 -0.24 -1.60
C HIS A 217 21.16 0.08 -1.87
N ASN A 218 20.71 -0.01 -3.13
CA ASN A 218 19.31 0.19 -3.50
C ASN A 218 18.42 -0.94 -2.93
N VAL A 219 18.89 -2.20 -2.97
CA VAL A 219 18.21 -3.33 -2.31
C VAL A 219 17.94 -3.01 -0.85
N LYS A 220 18.95 -2.51 -0.13
CA LYS A 220 18.83 -2.13 1.29
C LYS A 220 17.77 -1.03 1.51
N ILE A 221 17.77 0.02 0.69
CA ILE A 221 16.81 1.13 0.75
C ILE A 221 15.38 0.62 0.46
N PHE A 222 15.19 -0.21 -0.57
CA PHE A 222 13.85 -0.73 -0.88
C PHE A 222 13.35 -1.70 0.18
N MET A 223 14.22 -2.56 0.72
CA MET A 223 13.87 -3.46 1.83
C MET A 223 13.46 -2.69 3.08
N PHE A 224 14.18 -1.62 3.42
CA PHE A 224 13.85 -0.80 4.57
C PHE A 224 12.47 -0.16 4.43
N GLN A 225 12.15 0.38 3.24
CA GLN A 225 10.84 0.96 2.94
C GLN A 225 9.71 -0.08 3.01
N LEU A 226 9.92 -1.27 2.43
CA LEU A 226 8.98 -2.40 2.51
C LEU A 226 8.67 -2.76 3.96
N LEU A 227 9.71 -2.92 4.78
CA LEU A 227 9.57 -3.28 6.20
C LEU A 227 8.88 -2.17 7.01
N ARG A 228 9.13 -0.87 6.72
CA ARG A 228 8.42 0.24 7.37
C ARG A 228 6.91 0.17 7.13
N GLY A 229 6.50 0.04 5.86
CA GLY A 229 5.09 -0.09 5.50
C GLY A 229 4.45 -1.31 6.12
N LEU A 230 5.16 -2.43 6.13
CA LEU A 230 4.66 -3.69 6.67
C LEU A 230 4.56 -3.67 8.21
N ALA A 231 5.55 -3.11 8.92
CA ALA A 231 5.51 -2.93 10.37
C ALA A 231 4.31 -2.06 10.78
N TYR A 232 4.02 -1.00 10.03
CA TYR A 232 2.85 -0.15 10.24
C TYR A 232 1.53 -0.94 10.11
N CYS A 233 1.39 -1.80 9.09
CA CYS A 233 0.24 -2.69 8.92
C CYS A 233 0.14 -3.69 10.07
N HIS A 234 1.24 -4.37 10.41
CA HIS A 234 1.28 -5.43 11.42
C HIS A 234 0.97 -4.91 12.83
N ARG A 235 1.42 -3.70 13.21
CA ARG A 235 1.03 -3.04 14.47
C ARG A 235 -0.49 -2.84 14.57
N ARG A 236 -1.15 -2.65 13.43
CA ARG A 236 -2.61 -2.52 13.31
C ARG A 236 -3.33 -3.85 13.08
N LYS A 237 -2.58 -4.97 13.19
CA LYS A 237 -3.08 -6.34 12.98
C LYS A 237 -3.63 -6.57 11.56
N ILE A 238 -3.12 -5.83 10.59
CA ILE A 238 -3.46 -5.97 9.17
C ILE A 238 -2.38 -6.81 8.51
N LEU A 239 -2.79 -7.89 7.84
CA LEU A 239 -1.95 -8.77 7.03
C LEU A 239 -2.14 -8.39 5.57
N HIS A 240 -1.05 -8.24 4.82
CA HIS A 240 -1.12 -7.94 3.39
C HIS A 240 -1.57 -9.16 2.57
N ARG A 241 -0.92 -10.31 2.77
CA ARG A 241 -1.28 -11.63 2.24
C ARG A 241 -1.10 -11.82 0.72
N ASP A 242 -0.62 -10.83 0.00
CA ASP A 242 -0.26 -10.94 -1.42
C ASP A 242 1.02 -10.14 -1.73
N LEU A 243 2.06 -10.33 -0.91
CA LEU A 243 3.36 -9.74 -1.15
C LEU A 243 4.02 -10.42 -2.34
N LYS A 244 4.33 -9.61 -3.35
CA LYS A 244 5.06 -9.97 -4.56
C LYS A 244 5.62 -8.70 -5.21
N PRO A 245 6.64 -8.78 -6.06
CA PRO A 245 7.21 -7.59 -6.69
C PRO A 245 6.22 -6.70 -7.44
N GLN A 246 5.18 -7.27 -8.06
CA GLN A 246 4.14 -6.53 -8.78
C GLN A 246 3.25 -5.67 -7.88
N ASN A 247 3.14 -6.00 -6.58
CA ASN A 247 2.35 -5.25 -5.59
C ASN A 247 3.20 -4.24 -4.80
N LEU A 248 4.46 -4.05 -5.17
CA LEU A 248 5.38 -3.06 -4.62
C LEU A 248 5.62 -1.98 -5.66
N LEU A 249 4.87 -0.88 -5.55
CA LEU A 249 4.93 0.21 -6.51
C LEU A 249 6.08 1.16 -6.18
N ILE A 250 6.71 1.73 -7.21
CA ILE A 250 7.89 2.60 -7.11
C ILE A 250 7.67 3.83 -7.96
N ASN A 251 7.90 5.02 -7.39
CA ASN A 251 7.85 6.27 -8.14
C ASN A 251 9.24 6.71 -8.63
N GLU A 252 9.30 7.77 -9.44
CA GLU A 252 10.54 8.33 -10.00
C GLU A 252 11.57 8.72 -8.93
N ARG A 253 11.15 8.99 -7.69
CA ARG A 253 12.03 9.33 -6.57
C ARG A 253 12.64 8.11 -5.89
N GLY A 254 12.19 6.90 -6.23
CA GLY A 254 12.57 5.64 -5.58
C GLY A 254 11.77 5.33 -4.32
N GLU A 255 10.65 6.01 -4.08
CA GLU A 255 9.76 5.68 -2.97
C GLU A 255 9.00 4.39 -3.31
N LEU A 256 9.18 3.37 -2.47
CA LEU A 256 8.48 2.09 -2.56
C LEU A 256 7.22 2.15 -1.69
N LYS A 257 6.11 1.68 -2.25
CA LYS A 257 4.81 1.65 -1.57
C LYS A 257 4.10 0.31 -1.75
N LEU A 258 3.57 -0.21 -0.65
CA LEU A 258 2.68 -1.38 -0.64
C LEU A 258 1.36 -1.04 -1.33
N ALA A 259 0.93 -1.88 -2.26
CA ALA A 259 -0.32 -1.73 -3.01
C ALA A 259 -1.11 -3.05 -3.05
N ASP A 260 -2.34 -2.98 -3.52
CA ASP A 260 -3.27 -4.11 -3.69
C ASP A 260 -3.63 -4.84 -2.37
N PHE A 261 -4.37 -4.12 -1.52
CA PHE A 261 -4.89 -4.65 -0.26
C PHE A 261 -6.18 -5.49 -0.42
N GLY A 262 -6.54 -5.89 -1.64
CA GLY A 262 -7.76 -6.66 -1.92
C GLY A 262 -7.82 -8.01 -1.19
N LEU A 263 -6.67 -8.65 -0.95
CA LEU A 263 -6.54 -9.87 -0.15
C LEU A 263 -6.23 -9.61 1.32
N ALA A 264 -5.93 -8.37 1.73
CA ALA A 264 -5.58 -8.03 3.10
C ALA A 264 -6.75 -8.31 4.08
N ARG A 265 -6.43 -8.61 5.34
CA ARG A 265 -7.42 -8.84 6.42
C ARG A 265 -6.94 -8.28 7.75
N ALA A 266 -7.88 -7.69 8.51
CA ALA A 266 -7.66 -7.38 9.91
C ALA A 266 -7.91 -8.62 10.78
N LYS A 267 -7.02 -8.88 11.75
CA LYS A 267 -7.08 -10.04 12.65
C LYS A 267 -8.25 -10.01 13.66
N SER A 268 -8.95 -8.88 13.77
CA SER A 268 -10.04 -8.67 14.76
C SER A 268 -11.37 -9.32 14.38
N VAL A 269 -11.52 -9.85 13.16
CA VAL A 269 -12.73 -10.56 12.76
C VAL A 269 -12.53 -12.05 13.07
N PRO A 270 -13.25 -12.65 14.02
CA PRO A 270 -13.16 -14.08 14.31
C PRO A 270 -13.83 -14.87 13.19
N THR A 271 -13.12 -15.13 12.11
CA THR A 271 -13.50 -16.14 11.14
C THR A 271 -12.80 -17.43 11.55
N LYS A 272 -13.57 -18.49 11.74
CA LYS A 272 -13.07 -19.78 12.26
C LYS A 272 -12.02 -20.43 11.36
N THR A 273 -11.94 -20.06 10.08
CA THR A 273 -10.96 -20.61 9.12
C THR A 273 -10.63 -19.57 8.06
N TYR A 274 -9.36 -19.47 7.68
CA TYR A 274 -8.89 -18.70 6.54
C TYR A 274 -8.77 -19.61 5.31
N SER A 275 -8.95 -19.06 4.10
CA SER A 275 -8.65 -19.81 2.88
C SER A 275 -7.14 -20.08 2.80
N ASN A 276 -6.75 -21.31 2.44
CA ASN A 276 -5.35 -21.68 2.18
C ASN A 276 -4.85 -21.25 0.78
N GLU A 277 -5.73 -20.71 -0.06
CA GLU A 277 -5.40 -20.17 -1.39
C GLU A 277 -5.07 -18.67 -1.36
N VAL A 278 -4.24 -18.24 -0.40
CA VAL A 278 -3.77 -16.86 -0.30
C VAL A 278 -2.30 -16.79 -0.68
N VAL A 279 -1.86 -15.60 -1.10
CA VAL A 279 -0.50 -15.31 -1.59
C VAL A 279 -0.23 -15.99 -2.95
N THR A 280 0.46 -15.33 -3.84
CA THR A 280 0.97 -15.93 -5.08
C THR A 280 1.90 -17.10 -4.74
N LEU A 281 1.79 -18.20 -5.44
CA LEU A 281 2.45 -19.47 -5.10
C LEU A 281 3.94 -19.34 -4.71
N TRP A 282 4.72 -18.57 -5.48
CA TRP A 282 6.17 -18.41 -5.29
C TRP A 282 6.59 -17.67 -4.00
N TYR A 283 5.65 -16.95 -3.38
CA TYR A 283 5.88 -16.18 -2.15
C TYR A 283 5.10 -16.74 -0.96
N ARG A 284 4.48 -17.91 -1.14
CA ARG A 284 3.65 -18.56 -0.14
C ARG A 284 4.50 -19.41 0.82
N PRO A 285 4.35 -19.22 2.13
CA PRO A 285 5.13 -19.98 3.10
C PRO A 285 4.70 -21.45 3.18
N PRO A 286 5.61 -22.35 3.61
CA PRO A 286 5.38 -23.79 3.62
C PRO A 286 4.25 -24.24 4.55
N ASP A 287 3.98 -23.55 5.64
CA ASP A 287 2.83 -23.80 6.52
C ASP A 287 1.49 -23.63 5.79
N VAL A 288 1.35 -22.59 4.99
CA VAL A 288 0.16 -22.38 4.15
C VAL A 288 0.09 -23.40 3.01
N LEU A 289 1.22 -23.72 2.38
CA LEU A 289 1.29 -24.76 1.32
C LEU A 289 0.88 -26.15 1.83
N LEU A 290 1.14 -26.42 3.10
CA LEU A 290 0.73 -27.67 3.78
C LEU A 290 -0.65 -27.56 4.44
N GLY A 291 -1.48 -26.60 4.04
CA GLY A 291 -2.89 -26.54 4.41
C GLY A 291 -3.19 -25.79 5.71
N SER A 292 -2.24 -25.08 6.32
CA SER A 292 -2.52 -24.26 7.50
C SER A 292 -3.56 -23.19 7.18
N THR A 293 -4.62 -23.15 7.99
CA THR A 293 -5.65 -22.12 7.97
C THR A 293 -5.48 -21.09 9.09
N GLU A 294 -4.56 -21.36 10.02
CA GLU A 294 -4.20 -20.45 11.10
C GLU A 294 -2.87 -19.77 10.78
N TYR A 295 -2.93 -18.52 10.31
CA TYR A 295 -1.76 -17.74 10.00
C TYR A 295 -1.86 -16.30 10.50
N SER A 296 -0.73 -15.67 10.69
CA SER A 296 -0.61 -14.32 11.18
C SER A 296 0.50 -13.55 10.45
N THR A 297 1.02 -12.47 11.01
CA THR A 297 2.03 -11.61 10.39
C THR A 297 3.25 -12.34 9.80
N PRO A 298 3.72 -13.53 10.31
CA PRO A 298 4.81 -14.27 9.68
C PRO A 298 4.57 -14.75 8.24
N ILE A 299 3.32 -14.82 7.76
CA ILE A 299 3.05 -15.16 6.36
C ILE A 299 3.66 -14.10 5.42
N ASP A 300 3.50 -12.81 5.78
CA ASP A 300 4.06 -11.70 5.01
C ASP A 300 5.60 -11.70 5.10
N MET A 301 6.16 -12.08 6.24
CA MET A 301 7.62 -12.08 6.47
C MET A 301 8.36 -13.12 5.63
N TRP A 302 7.74 -14.27 5.32
CA TRP A 302 8.27 -15.21 4.33
C TRP A 302 8.37 -14.57 2.95
N GLY A 303 7.29 -13.92 2.50
CA GLY A 303 7.27 -13.17 1.24
C GLY A 303 8.35 -12.08 1.17
N VAL A 304 8.60 -11.38 2.29
CA VAL A 304 9.72 -10.41 2.40
C VAL A 304 11.07 -11.09 2.17
N GLY A 305 11.29 -12.28 2.71
CA GLY A 305 12.51 -13.07 2.47
C GLY A 305 12.67 -13.45 0.99
N CYS A 306 11.60 -13.91 0.34
CA CYS A 306 11.61 -14.22 -1.10
C CYS A 306 11.92 -12.97 -1.94
N ILE A 307 11.35 -11.82 -1.60
CA ILE A 307 11.58 -10.55 -2.30
C ILE A 307 13.02 -10.05 -2.09
N LEU A 308 13.58 -10.16 -0.88
CA LEU A 308 14.98 -9.82 -0.61
C LEU A 308 15.92 -10.64 -1.52
N TYR A 309 15.70 -11.94 -1.59
CA TYR A 309 16.48 -12.82 -2.47
C TYR A 309 16.35 -12.40 -3.94
N GLU A 310 15.12 -12.16 -4.41
CA GLU A 310 14.85 -11.78 -5.80
C GLU A 310 15.52 -10.44 -6.17
N MET A 311 15.47 -9.44 -5.29
CA MET A 311 16.20 -8.19 -5.49
C MET A 311 17.73 -8.38 -5.54
N ALA A 312 18.27 -9.25 -4.67
CA ALA A 312 19.71 -9.50 -4.60
C ALA A 312 20.26 -10.31 -5.77
N THR A 313 19.47 -11.23 -6.33
CA THR A 313 19.91 -12.20 -7.35
C THR A 313 19.32 -11.96 -8.73
N GLY A 314 18.23 -11.20 -8.84
CA GLY A 314 17.45 -10.98 -10.05
C GLY A 314 16.59 -12.17 -10.48
N LYS A 315 16.41 -13.18 -9.61
CA LYS A 315 15.62 -14.38 -9.90
C LYS A 315 14.71 -14.71 -8.73
N PRO A 316 13.46 -15.17 -8.99
CA PRO A 316 12.58 -15.63 -7.91
C PRO A 316 13.23 -16.80 -7.15
N LEU A 317 12.98 -16.89 -5.84
CA LEU A 317 13.60 -17.88 -4.97
C LEU A 317 13.02 -19.28 -5.20
N PHE A 318 11.70 -19.38 -5.25
CA PHE A 318 10.97 -20.65 -5.38
C PHE A 318 9.92 -20.57 -6.50
N PRO A 319 10.32 -20.70 -7.78
CA PRO A 319 9.40 -20.58 -8.92
C PRO A 319 8.67 -21.90 -9.24
N GLY A 320 7.93 -22.47 -8.31
CA GLY A 320 7.18 -23.70 -8.52
C GLY A 320 5.89 -23.48 -9.31
N SER A 321 5.51 -24.44 -10.13
CA SER A 321 4.27 -24.44 -10.92
C SER A 321 3.10 -25.10 -10.19
N THR A 322 3.38 -25.91 -9.17
CA THR A 322 2.39 -26.58 -8.32
C THR A 322 2.79 -26.50 -6.86
N VAL A 323 1.83 -26.66 -5.95
CA VAL A 323 2.09 -26.69 -4.49
C VAL A 323 3.18 -27.70 -4.13
N LYS A 324 3.12 -28.92 -4.73
CA LYS A 324 4.11 -29.97 -4.48
C LYS A 324 5.50 -29.57 -4.97
N GLU A 325 5.60 -29.00 -6.17
CA GLU A 325 6.86 -28.53 -6.73
C GLU A 325 7.45 -27.38 -5.91
N GLU A 326 6.61 -26.43 -5.48
CA GLU A 326 7.00 -25.32 -4.61
C GLU A 326 7.63 -25.84 -3.30
N LEU A 327 6.98 -26.80 -2.64
CA LEU A 327 7.52 -27.46 -1.45
C LEU A 327 8.83 -28.19 -1.71
N HIS A 328 8.97 -28.86 -2.88
CA HIS A 328 10.24 -29.48 -3.27
C HIS A 328 11.38 -28.47 -3.43
N LEU A 329 11.09 -27.29 -4.03
CA LEU A 329 12.09 -26.22 -4.18
C LEU A 329 12.50 -25.67 -2.81
N ILE A 330 11.54 -25.43 -1.92
CA ILE A 330 11.78 -24.96 -0.56
C ILE A 330 12.66 -25.98 0.19
N PHE A 331 12.27 -27.26 0.21
CA PHE A 331 12.98 -28.29 0.96
C PHE A 331 14.35 -28.61 0.38
N ARG A 332 14.52 -28.50 -0.94
CA ARG A 332 15.82 -28.66 -1.60
C ARG A 332 16.82 -27.60 -1.15
N LEU A 333 16.38 -26.36 -0.94
CA LEU A 333 17.24 -25.28 -0.51
C LEU A 333 17.45 -25.28 1.00
N LEU A 334 16.37 -25.32 1.79
CA LEU A 334 16.41 -25.14 3.24
C LEU A 334 16.57 -26.45 4.03
N GLY A 335 16.56 -27.60 3.34
CA GLY A 335 16.50 -28.93 3.94
C GLY A 335 15.07 -29.38 4.19
N THR A 336 14.81 -30.69 4.16
CA THR A 336 13.50 -31.22 4.56
C THR A 336 13.29 -30.97 6.06
N PRO A 337 12.17 -30.35 6.47
CA PRO A 337 11.95 -30.03 7.88
C PRO A 337 11.89 -31.26 8.76
N THR A 338 12.36 -31.13 9.99
CA THR A 338 12.33 -32.12 11.05
C THR A 338 11.56 -31.56 12.24
N GLU A 339 11.25 -32.40 13.23
CA GLU A 339 10.61 -31.94 14.48
C GLU A 339 11.45 -30.91 15.24
N GLU A 340 12.76 -30.86 15.00
CA GLU A 340 13.67 -29.85 15.58
C GLU A 340 13.50 -28.49 14.89
N SER A 341 13.47 -28.46 13.53
CA SER A 341 13.37 -27.23 12.73
C SER A 341 11.93 -26.73 12.59
N TRP A 342 10.94 -27.62 12.75
CA TRP A 342 9.51 -27.32 12.67
C TRP A 342 8.72 -28.29 13.56
N PRO A 343 8.53 -27.97 14.84
CA PRO A 343 7.76 -28.81 15.75
C PRO A 343 6.36 -29.11 15.24
N GLY A 344 5.98 -30.38 15.22
CA GLY A 344 4.68 -30.85 14.75
C GLY A 344 4.56 -31.10 13.25
N VAL A 345 5.62 -30.90 12.45
CA VAL A 345 5.57 -31.08 10.98
C VAL A 345 5.20 -32.51 10.59
N THR A 346 5.68 -33.53 11.34
CA THR A 346 5.37 -34.94 11.06
C THR A 346 3.90 -35.30 11.34
N SER A 347 3.17 -34.45 12.05
CA SER A 347 1.74 -34.60 12.30
C SER A 347 0.86 -34.03 11.19
N ILE A 348 1.43 -33.20 10.28
CA ILE A 348 0.69 -32.61 9.17
C ILE A 348 0.37 -33.69 8.14
N SER A 349 -0.93 -33.87 7.81
CA SER A 349 -1.42 -34.90 6.89
C SER A 349 -0.82 -34.76 5.49
N GLU A 350 -0.78 -33.52 4.96
CA GLU A 350 -0.25 -33.17 3.65
C GLU A 350 1.25 -33.44 3.56
N PHE A 351 2.01 -33.13 4.60
CA PHE A 351 3.44 -33.42 4.66
C PHE A 351 3.72 -34.92 4.56
N ARG A 352 2.96 -35.74 5.30
CA ARG A 352 3.08 -37.22 5.24
C ARG A 352 2.63 -37.77 3.87
N ALA A 353 1.54 -37.25 3.32
CA ALA A 353 0.97 -37.70 2.05
C ALA A 353 1.90 -37.47 0.86
N TYR A 354 2.62 -36.34 0.85
CA TYR A 354 3.59 -36.05 -0.21
C TYR A 354 4.86 -36.88 -0.16
N ASN A 355 5.25 -37.44 1.01
CA ASN A 355 6.41 -38.30 1.21
C ASN A 355 7.70 -37.71 0.57
N PHE A 356 8.11 -36.54 1.01
CA PHE A 356 9.28 -35.82 0.47
C PHE A 356 10.60 -36.58 0.74
N PRO A 357 11.55 -36.56 -0.22
CA PRO A 357 12.91 -37.02 0.05
C PRO A 357 13.59 -36.21 1.16
N ARG A 358 14.54 -36.82 1.85
CA ARG A 358 15.36 -36.10 2.84
C ARG A 358 16.42 -35.26 2.11
N TYR A 359 16.16 -33.98 1.97
CA TYR A 359 17.15 -33.01 1.47
C TYR A 359 17.96 -32.45 2.64
N LEU A 360 19.27 -32.25 2.40
CA LEU A 360 20.13 -31.49 3.31
C LEU A 360 20.05 -30.00 2.98
N PRO A 361 20.11 -29.08 3.96
CA PRO A 361 20.09 -27.65 3.73
C PRO A 361 21.33 -27.22 2.95
N GLN A 362 21.15 -26.27 2.02
CA GLN A 362 22.22 -25.68 1.24
C GLN A 362 22.59 -24.31 1.83
N PRO A 363 23.87 -23.89 1.78
CA PRO A 363 24.26 -22.57 2.26
C PRO A 363 23.62 -21.46 1.41
N LEU A 364 22.81 -20.60 2.01
CA LEU A 364 22.15 -19.47 1.32
C LEU A 364 23.17 -18.53 0.65
N LEU A 365 24.37 -18.39 1.20
CA LEU A 365 25.45 -17.60 0.63
C LEU A 365 25.82 -18.06 -0.79
N SER A 366 25.79 -19.36 -1.06
CA SER A 366 26.07 -19.92 -2.39
C SER A 366 25.00 -19.54 -3.43
N HIS A 367 23.78 -19.29 -2.98
CA HIS A 367 22.64 -18.91 -3.81
C HIS A 367 22.46 -17.39 -3.95
N ALA A 368 22.90 -16.62 -2.95
CA ALA A 368 22.82 -15.16 -2.93
C ALA A 368 24.19 -14.53 -2.59
N PRO A 369 25.22 -14.73 -3.42
CA PRO A 369 26.61 -14.34 -3.12
C PRO A 369 26.83 -12.83 -3.08
N ARG A 370 25.88 -12.02 -3.50
CA ARG A 370 25.94 -10.56 -3.46
C ARG A 370 25.45 -9.97 -2.12
N LEU A 371 24.76 -10.76 -1.29
CA LEU A 371 24.41 -10.36 0.07
C LEU A 371 25.66 -10.50 0.97
N ASP A 372 25.85 -9.49 1.82
CA ASP A 372 26.84 -9.55 2.88
C ASP A 372 26.38 -10.49 4.02
N THR A 373 27.23 -10.70 5.02
CA THR A 373 26.95 -11.58 6.16
C THR A 373 25.64 -11.20 6.86
N GLU A 374 25.40 -9.90 7.05
CA GLU A 374 24.18 -9.40 7.70
C GLU A 374 22.95 -9.61 6.82
N GLY A 375 23.09 -9.45 5.50
CA GLY A 375 22.01 -9.73 4.55
C GLY A 375 21.64 -11.21 4.51
N ILE A 376 22.62 -12.12 4.57
CA ILE A 376 22.37 -13.57 4.68
C ILE A 376 21.71 -13.91 6.02
N ASN A 377 22.14 -13.28 7.12
CA ASN A 377 21.54 -13.47 8.44
C ASN A 377 20.07 -13.03 8.43
N LEU A 378 19.76 -11.85 7.89
CA LEU A 378 18.39 -11.36 7.73
C LEU A 378 17.55 -12.33 6.88
N LEU A 379 18.06 -12.75 5.72
CA LEU A 379 17.37 -13.69 4.83
C LEU A 379 17.05 -15.02 5.54
N THR A 380 18.01 -15.57 6.28
CA THR A 380 17.82 -16.79 7.07
C THR A 380 16.72 -16.63 8.13
N SER A 381 16.71 -15.51 8.84
CA SER A 381 15.71 -15.20 9.89
C SER A 381 14.29 -15.04 9.35
N LEU A 382 14.14 -14.68 8.07
CA LEU A 382 12.86 -14.52 7.38
C LEU A 382 12.33 -15.85 6.81
N LEU A 383 13.21 -16.81 6.48
CA LEU A 383 12.88 -18.07 5.83
C LEU A 383 12.84 -19.27 6.80
N LEU A 384 12.48 -19.04 8.04
CA LEU A 384 12.32 -20.12 9.02
C LEU A 384 11.01 -20.89 8.80
N TYR A 385 11.05 -22.22 8.98
CA TYR A 385 9.86 -23.07 8.86
C TYR A 385 8.83 -22.74 9.92
N GLU A 386 9.24 -22.69 11.18
CA GLU A 386 8.35 -22.33 12.27
C GLU A 386 7.96 -20.86 12.19
N SER A 387 6.69 -20.60 11.91
CA SER A 387 6.18 -19.24 11.70
C SER A 387 6.39 -18.31 12.90
N LYS A 388 6.31 -18.84 14.13
CA LYS A 388 6.50 -18.06 15.37
C LYS A 388 7.94 -17.56 15.53
N SER A 389 8.90 -18.26 14.96
CA SER A 389 10.34 -17.96 15.02
C SER A 389 10.78 -17.00 13.92
N ARG A 390 9.98 -16.78 12.87
CA ARG A 390 10.29 -15.80 11.82
C ARG A 390 10.37 -14.41 12.38
N MET A 391 11.40 -13.67 11.99
CA MET A 391 11.61 -12.29 12.42
C MET A 391 10.41 -11.41 12.03
N SER A 392 9.95 -10.58 12.97
CA SER A 392 8.88 -9.60 12.69
C SER A 392 9.39 -8.42 11.86
N ALA A 393 8.50 -7.69 11.19
CA ALA A 393 8.88 -6.50 10.42
C ALA A 393 9.53 -5.42 11.29
N GLU A 394 9.05 -5.26 12.52
CA GLU A 394 9.61 -4.30 13.49
C GLU A 394 11.01 -4.69 13.95
N ALA A 395 11.23 -5.97 14.27
CA ALA A 395 12.56 -6.48 14.61
C ALA A 395 13.53 -6.40 13.43
N ALA A 396 13.05 -6.69 12.20
CA ALA A 396 13.85 -6.61 10.99
C ALA A 396 14.34 -5.19 10.68
N LEU A 397 13.55 -4.16 10.98
CA LEU A 397 13.99 -2.76 10.83
C LEU A 397 15.22 -2.43 11.67
N SER A 398 15.37 -3.04 12.84
CA SER A 398 16.52 -2.85 13.74
C SER A 398 17.69 -3.81 13.44
N HIS A 399 17.60 -4.62 12.37
CA HIS A 399 18.63 -5.59 12.04
C HIS A 399 19.93 -4.91 11.58
N PRO A 400 21.12 -5.44 11.92
CA PRO A 400 22.43 -4.88 11.52
C PRO A 400 22.58 -4.65 10.02
N TYR A 401 21.88 -5.39 9.17
CA TYR A 401 21.83 -5.19 7.72
C TYR A 401 21.53 -3.74 7.32
N PHE A 402 20.70 -3.03 8.10
CA PHE A 402 20.30 -1.64 7.82
C PHE A 402 21.16 -0.58 8.51
N GLN A 403 22.14 -0.97 9.31
CA GLN A 403 22.96 -0.02 10.09
C GLN A 403 23.64 1.05 9.22
N SER A 404 24.03 0.68 7.99
CA SER A 404 24.66 1.62 7.04
C SER A 404 23.73 2.72 6.51
N LEU A 405 22.42 2.65 6.77
CA LEU A 405 21.47 3.74 6.46
C LEU A 405 21.48 4.86 7.51
N GLY A 406 22.14 4.63 8.66
CA GLY A 406 22.22 5.59 9.77
C GLY A 406 21.00 5.56 10.68
N GLU A 407 21.13 6.13 11.89
CA GLU A 407 20.06 6.07 12.91
C GLU A 407 18.85 6.95 12.60
N ARG A 408 19.02 8.01 11.83
CA ARG A 408 17.94 8.97 11.51
C ARG A 408 16.77 8.35 10.75
N VAL A 409 17.01 7.26 10.01
CA VAL A 409 15.92 6.56 9.29
C VAL A 409 14.88 5.96 10.25
N HIS A 410 15.30 5.59 11.47
CA HIS A 410 14.43 5.03 12.49
C HIS A 410 13.59 6.09 13.24
N GLN A 411 13.98 7.36 13.13
CA GLN A 411 13.33 8.50 13.80
C GLN A 411 12.29 9.19 12.88
N LEU A 412 12.15 8.73 11.64
CA LEU A 412 11.18 9.30 10.70
C LEU A 412 9.74 8.97 11.11
N ASP A 413 8.88 9.97 11.07
CA ASP A 413 7.44 9.80 11.22
C ASP A 413 6.87 8.85 10.17
N ASP A 414 5.79 8.15 10.49
CA ASP A 414 5.13 7.20 9.59
C ASP A 414 4.80 7.80 8.20
N THR A 415 4.52 9.10 8.13
CA THR A 415 4.18 9.82 6.90
C THR A 415 5.37 10.44 6.17
N ALA A 416 6.57 10.41 6.77
CA ALA A 416 7.77 10.99 6.18
C ALA A 416 8.47 10.01 5.25
N SER A 417 8.82 10.47 4.04
CA SER A 417 9.62 9.71 3.09
C SER A 417 11.06 9.54 3.60
N ILE A 418 11.67 8.35 3.37
CA ILE A 418 13.08 8.12 3.68
C ILE A 418 14.01 9.11 2.93
N PHE A 419 13.60 9.55 1.74
CA PHE A 419 14.33 10.52 0.92
C PHE A 419 14.19 11.98 1.38
N SER A 420 13.50 12.25 2.49
CA SER A 420 13.58 13.53 3.19
C SER A 420 14.96 13.70 3.86
N LEU A 421 15.67 12.61 4.11
CA LEU A 421 17.04 12.58 4.59
C LEU A 421 18.00 12.71 3.39
N LYS A 422 18.83 13.77 3.37
CA LYS A 422 19.72 14.08 2.25
C LYS A 422 20.80 13.00 2.01
N GLU A 423 21.17 12.28 3.05
CA GLU A 423 22.12 11.17 3.02
C GLU A 423 21.56 9.91 2.34
N ILE A 424 20.25 9.77 2.23
CA ILE A 424 19.62 8.63 1.57
C ILE A 424 19.37 8.97 0.11
N GLN A 425 20.08 8.28 -0.78
CA GLN A 425 19.96 8.44 -2.22
C GLN A 425 20.15 7.10 -2.91
N LEU A 426 19.39 6.83 -3.95
CA LEU A 426 19.61 5.67 -4.80
C LEU A 426 20.91 5.83 -5.59
N GLN A 427 21.62 4.73 -5.77
CA GLN A 427 22.81 4.65 -6.60
C GLN A 427 22.43 4.08 -7.99
N LYS A 428 23.28 4.32 -8.98
CA LYS A 428 23.07 3.76 -10.31
C LYS A 428 23.17 2.24 -10.26
N ASP A 429 22.15 1.56 -10.78
CA ASP A 429 22.16 0.10 -10.91
C ASP A 429 23.11 -0.33 -12.04
N PRO A 430 23.92 -1.38 -11.82
CA PRO A 430 24.95 -1.80 -12.80
C PRO A 430 24.38 -2.22 -14.15
N GLY A 431 23.19 -2.80 -14.17
CA GLY A 431 22.51 -3.32 -15.36
C GLY A 431 21.51 -2.36 -16.03
N TYR A 432 21.35 -1.15 -15.52
CA TYR A 432 20.30 -0.22 -15.96
C TYR A 432 20.52 0.23 -17.43
N ARG A 433 19.62 -0.21 -18.31
CA ARG A 433 19.64 0.08 -19.76
C ARG A 433 18.51 1.05 -20.13
N GLY A 434 18.52 2.27 -19.63
CA GLY A 434 17.59 3.26 -20.18
C GLY A 434 17.06 4.30 -19.17
N LEU A 435 16.86 5.52 -19.65
CA LEU A 435 16.33 6.71 -19.04
C LEU A 435 16.90 7.03 -17.63
N ALA A 436 17.97 7.82 -17.65
CA ALA A 436 18.51 8.41 -16.44
C ALA A 436 17.41 9.12 -15.66
N PHE A 437 17.23 8.75 -14.39
CA PHE A 437 16.57 9.62 -13.42
C PHE A 437 17.28 10.98 -13.51
N GLN A 438 16.59 11.99 -14.05
CA GLN A 438 17.15 13.33 -14.12
C GLN A 438 17.21 13.87 -12.70
N HIS A 439 18.41 13.99 -12.15
CA HIS A 439 18.62 14.79 -10.97
C HIS A 439 18.20 16.25 -11.29
N PRO A 440 17.35 16.88 -10.48
CA PRO A 440 17.09 18.30 -10.59
C PRO A 440 18.31 19.05 -10.04
N GLY A 441 19.30 19.31 -10.89
CA GLY A 441 20.47 20.07 -10.46
C GLY A 441 21.52 20.32 -11.54
N ARG A 442 21.47 21.53 -12.10
CA ARG A 442 22.42 22.22 -13.00
C ARG A 442 22.18 22.09 -14.50
N GLY A 443 21.40 23.05 -15.01
CA GLY A 443 21.45 23.46 -16.40
C GLY A 443 22.87 23.84 -16.82
N LYS A 444 23.46 23.06 -17.73
CA LYS A 444 24.54 23.51 -18.60
C LYS A 444 23.96 23.70 -19.99
N SER A 445 23.80 24.97 -20.37
CA SER A 445 23.58 25.44 -21.72
C SER A 445 24.54 24.72 -22.69
N ARG A 446 24.01 23.90 -23.58
CA ARG A 446 24.74 23.43 -24.77
C ARG A 446 24.60 24.50 -25.83
N ARG A 447 25.69 25.24 -26.06
CA ARG A 447 25.89 26.03 -27.29
C ARG A 447 25.86 25.04 -28.47
N GLN A 448 24.95 25.27 -29.42
CA GLN A 448 25.04 24.71 -30.75
C GLN A 448 26.27 25.26 -31.43
N SER A 449 27.19 24.44 -31.84
CA SER A 449 28.16 24.73 -32.90
C SER A 449 27.64 24.12 -34.19
N ILE A 450 27.36 25.01 -35.12
CA ILE A 450 27.14 24.78 -36.55
C ILE A 450 28.51 24.46 -37.15
N PHE A 451 28.66 23.24 -37.72
CA PHE A 451 29.32 22.97 -38.99
C PHE A 451 28.90 21.56 -39.44
#